data_36a4c63157651d36348fb5d0838b62a9
#
_entry.id   36a4c63157651d36348fb5d0838b62a9
#
_cell.length_a   1.000
_cell.length_b   1.000
_cell.length_c   1.000
_cell.angle_alpha   90.00
_cell.angle_beta   90.00
_cell.angle_gamma   90.00
#
_symmetry.space_group_name_H-M   'P 1'
#
loop_
_entity.id
_entity.type
_entity.pdbx_description
1 polymer ?
#
loop_
_entity_poly.entity_id
_entity_poly.type
_entity_poly.pdbx_seq_one_letter_code
_entity_poly.pdbx_strand_id
1 'polypeptide(L)'
;VIAKLKSFNREKSIKRAESREKMLDKMDVLEKPTEVRSDMRIRLEPRITSGNDVLTVEHLSKAFPGQTLFQDLNFEIKRGERVAIIGNNGTGKTTILKILNEVIRPDAGSFTLGSRVQIGYYDQEHQVLHMEKTIFQEISDAYPYLTNTEIRNVLAAFLFTNDDVFQPIHTL
;
A
#
# COMPACT_ATOMS: atom_id res chain seq x y z
N VAL A 1 5.03 -44.99 18.76
CA VAL A 1 5.32 -45.56 20.10
C VAL A 1 4.08 -46.21 20.68
N ILE A 2 2.91 -45.58 20.69
CA ILE A 2 1.65 -46.13 21.27
C ILE A 2 1.25 -47.42 20.57
N ALA A 3 1.21 -47.45 19.22
CA ALA A 3 0.89 -48.66 18.43
C ALA A 3 1.84 -49.83 18.76
N LYS A 4 3.13 -49.54 18.94
CA LYS A 4 4.13 -50.57 19.32
C LYS A 4 3.94 -51.08 20.74
N LEU A 5 3.46 -50.26 21.68
CA LEU A 5 3.14 -50.66 23.06
C LEU A 5 1.86 -51.51 23.11
N LYS A 6 0.86 -51.23 22.29
CA LYS A 6 -0.37 -52.03 22.17
C LYS A 6 -0.12 -53.43 21.54
N SER A 7 0.87 -53.53 20.64
CA SER A 7 1.22 -54.84 19.99
C SER A 7 1.90 -55.84 20.95
N PHE A 8 2.43 -55.41 22.08
CA PHE A 8 3.10 -56.29 23.05
C PHE A 8 2.17 -57.06 23.99
N ASN A 9 0.90 -56.99 23.87
CA ASN A 9 -0.17 -57.70 24.63
C ASN A 9 0.13 -58.06 26.09
N ARG A 10 0.93 -57.25 26.79
CA ARG A 10 1.23 -57.36 28.20
C ARG A 10 0.47 -56.26 28.96
N GLU A 11 -0.19 -56.60 30.03
CA GLU A 11 -1.03 -55.68 30.82
C GLU A 11 -0.35 -54.34 31.18
N LYS A 12 0.96 -54.37 31.54
CA LYS A 12 1.74 -53.16 31.78
C LYS A 12 1.97 -52.29 30.55
N SER A 13 2.06 -52.92 29.34
CA SER A 13 2.28 -52.18 28.11
C SER A 13 0.98 -51.53 27.66
N ILE A 14 -0.16 -52.17 27.88
CA ILE A 14 -1.49 -51.59 27.57
C ILE A 14 -1.75 -50.41 28.48
N LYS A 15 -1.57 -50.49 29.82
CA LYS A 15 -1.72 -49.38 30.74
C LYS A 15 -0.81 -48.19 30.42
N ARG A 16 0.44 -48.45 29.92
CA ARG A 16 1.35 -47.37 29.45
C ARG A 16 0.85 -46.71 28.15
N ALA A 17 0.22 -47.48 27.25
CA ALA A 17 -0.34 -46.94 26.02
C ALA A 17 -1.54 -46.03 26.34
N GLU A 18 -2.46 -46.51 27.19
CA GLU A 18 -3.64 -45.75 27.62
C GLU A 18 -3.25 -44.44 28.37
N SER A 19 -2.23 -44.50 29.25
CA SER A 19 -1.72 -43.30 29.92
C SER A 19 -1.19 -42.30 28.94
N ARG A 20 -0.47 -42.71 27.89
CA ARG A 20 0.06 -41.82 26.83
C ARG A 20 -1.04 -41.29 25.92
N GLU A 21 -2.06 -42.09 25.62
CA GLU A 21 -3.25 -41.56 24.91
C GLU A 21 -3.93 -40.47 25.69
N LYS A 22 -4.19 -40.68 27.00
CA LYS A 22 -4.76 -39.64 27.89
C LYS A 22 -3.87 -38.39 28.00
N MET A 23 -2.54 -38.53 27.89
CA MET A 23 -1.66 -37.36 27.86
C MET A 23 -1.75 -36.63 26.52
N LEU A 24 -1.88 -37.32 25.39
CA LEU A 24 -2.08 -36.72 24.08
C LEU A 24 -3.41 -36.00 23.98
N ASP A 25 -4.48 -36.59 24.52
CA ASP A 25 -5.82 -35.98 24.56
C ASP A 25 -5.90 -34.70 25.43
N LYS A 26 -4.97 -34.57 26.39
CA LYS A 26 -4.82 -33.38 27.24
C LYS A 26 -3.86 -32.33 26.68
N MET A 27 -3.10 -32.65 25.66
CA MET A 27 -2.26 -31.68 24.99
C MET A 27 -3.14 -30.82 24.08
N ASP A 28 -3.21 -29.54 24.36
CA ASP A 28 -3.82 -28.59 23.44
C ASP A 28 -3.13 -28.72 22.08
N VAL A 29 -3.93 -29.08 21.08
CA VAL A 29 -3.44 -29.13 19.69
C VAL A 29 -3.12 -27.69 19.34
N LEU A 30 -1.85 -27.36 19.25
CA LEU A 30 -1.43 -26.07 18.68
C LEU A 30 -1.98 -26.02 17.28
N GLU A 31 -2.97 -25.17 17.07
CA GLU A 31 -3.47 -24.89 15.74
C GLU A 31 -2.29 -24.46 14.87
N LYS A 32 -2.16 -25.11 13.72
CA LYS A 32 -1.14 -24.71 12.74
C LYS A 32 -1.35 -23.23 12.45
N PRO A 33 -0.32 -22.39 12.59
CA PRO A 33 -0.46 -20.97 12.26
C PRO A 33 -1.11 -20.87 10.89
N THR A 34 -2.24 -20.18 10.80
CA THR A 34 -2.89 -19.89 9.54
C THR A 34 -1.86 -19.17 8.69
N GLU A 35 -1.45 -19.73 7.57
CA GLU A 35 -0.57 -19.05 6.62
C GLU A 35 -1.25 -17.75 6.26
N VAL A 36 -0.75 -16.65 6.82
CA VAL A 36 -1.18 -15.32 6.45
C VAL A 36 -0.85 -15.19 4.97
N ARG A 37 -1.87 -15.01 4.12
CA ARG A 37 -1.65 -14.75 2.71
C ARG A 37 -0.78 -13.50 2.61
N SER A 38 0.48 -13.68 2.23
CA SER A 38 1.45 -12.60 2.06
C SER A 38 1.27 -11.85 0.74
N ASP A 39 0.31 -12.25 -0.07
CA ASP A 39 0.11 -11.68 -1.39
C ASP A 39 -0.86 -10.49 -1.32
N MET A 40 -0.32 -9.30 -1.39
CA MET A 40 -1.10 -8.08 -1.56
C MET A 40 -1.70 -8.04 -2.98
N ARG A 41 -3.03 -8.04 -3.09
CA ARG A 41 -3.74 -7.93 -4.37
C ARG A 41 -4.52 -6.64 -4.42
N ILE A 42 -3.93 -5.63 -5.05
CA ILE A 42 -4.60 -4.35 -5.31
C ILE A 42 -5.13 -4.36 -6.74
N ARG A 43 -6.43 -4.14 -6.88
CA ARG A 43 -7.08 -3.93 -8.17
C ARG A 43 -7.57 -2.49 -8.23
N LEU A 44 -6.89 -1.67 -9.01
CA LEU A 44 -7.25 -0.27 -9.22
C LEU A 44 -8.06 -0.17 -10.52
N GLU A 45 -9.36 0.07 -10.39
CA GLU A 45 -10.23 0.34 -11.52
C GLU A 45 -10.72 1.79 -11.46
N PRO A 46 -10.58 2.56 -12.55
CA PRO A 46 -11.04 3.93 -12.56
C PRO A 46 -12.57 3.96 -12.48
N ARG A 47 -13.11 4.71 -11.52
CA ARG A 47 -14.56 4.94 -11.41
C ARG A 47 -15.11 5.74 -12.59
N ILE A 48 -14.29 6.62 -13.15
CA ILE A 48 -14.60 7.47 -14.29
C ILE A 48 -13.43 7.37 -15.26
N THR A 49 -13.72 7.04 -16.52
CA THR A 49 -12.69 6.99 -17.56
C THR A 49 -12.37 8.41 -18.04
N SER A 50 -11.10 8.78 -18.03
CA SER A 50 -10.59 10.05 -18.56
C SER A 50 -10.69 10.12 -20.08
N GLY A 51 -10.52 11.31 -20.64
CA GLY A 51 -10.21 11.50 -22.06
C GLY A 51 -8.93 10.76 -22.47
N ASN A 52 -8.61 10.78 -23.77
CA ASN A 52 -7.39 10.15 -24.29
C ASN A 52 -6.12 10.93 -23.88
N ASP A 53 -6.21 12.25 -23.98
CA ASP A 53 -5.13 13.14 -23.56
C ASP A 53 -5.25 13.36 -22.05
N VAL A 54 -4.21 12.99 -21.32
CA VAL A 54 -4.21 13.01 -19.84
C VAL A 54 -3.44 14.21 -19.32
N LEU A 55 -2.27 14.48 -19.89
CA LEU A 55 -1.42 15.60 -19.51
C LEU A 55 -0.69 16.13 -20.73
N THR A 56 -0.70 17.44 -20.91
CA THR A 56 0.12 18.15 -21.90
C THR A 56 0.98 19.16 -21.15
N VAL A 57 2.28 19.16 -21.38
CA VAL A 57 3.26 20.10 -20.81
C VAL A 57 3.92 20.84 -21.94
N GLU A 58 3.91 22.18 -21.84
CA GLU A 58 4.41 23.07 -22.89
C GLU A 58 5.40 24.08 -22.31
N HIS A 59 6.61 24.11 -22.88
CA HIS A 59 7.68 25.06 -22.58
C HIS A 59 8.01 25.20 -21.09
N LEU A 60 7.80 24.13 -20.30
CA LEU A 60 7.97 24.16 -18.85
C LEU A 60 9.43 24.38 -18.48
N SER A 61 9.67 25.40 -17.63
CA SER A 61 11.00 25.74 -17.17
C SER A 61 11.02 26.02 -15.67
N LYS A 62 12.10 25.63 -15.01
CA LYS A 62 12.33 25.89 -13.58
C LYS A 62 13.80 26.03 -13.26
N ALA A 63 14.11 27.11 -12.50
CA ALA A 63 15.41 27.35 -11.92
C ALA A 63 15.27 27.70 -10.42
N PHE A 64 16.33 27.47 -9.68
CA PHE A 64 16.53 27.99 -8.33
C PHE A 64 17.79 28.86 -8.32
N PRO A 65 17.99 29.73 -7.31
CA PRO A 65 19.18 30.56 -7.25
C PRO A 65 20.47 29.74 -7.45
N GLY A 66 21.20 30.05 -8.53
CA GLY A 66 22.43 29.36 -8.88
C GLY A 66 22.32 28.06 -9.68
N GLN A 67 21.11 27.55 -9.93
CA GLN A 67 20.93 26.28 -10.65
C GLN A 67 19.66 26.24 -11.52
N THR A 68 19.83 26.10 -12.83
CA THR A 68 18.72 25.76 -13.74
C THR A 68 18.47 24.25 -13.68
N LEU A 69 17.27 23.83 -13.36
CA LEU A 69 16.90 22.40 -13.27
C LEU A 69 16.54 21.84 -14.66
N PHE A 70 15.65 22.54 -15.36
CA PHE A 70 15.22 22.20 -16.72
C PHE A 70 14.69 23.44 -17.42
N GLN A 71 14.77 23.42 -18.74
CA GLN A 71 14.35 24.52 -19.59
C GLN A 71 13.64 23.97 -20.82
N ASP A 72 12.53 24.61 -21.18
CA ASP A 72 11.76 24.29 -22.39
C ASP A 72 11.32 22.81 -22.48
N LEU A 73 10.88 22.25 -21.37
CA LEU A 73 10.43 20.88 -21.31
C LEU A 73 9.02 20.75 -21.93
N ASN A 74 8.92 19.88 -22.93
CA ASN A 74 7.67 19.61 -23.65
C ASN A 74 7.41 18.11 -23.69
N PHE A 75 6.23 17.66 -23.27
CA PHE A 75 5.79 16.27 -23.41
C PHE A 75 4.28 16.13 -23.23
N GLU A 76 3.77 15.01 -23.72
CA GLU A 76 2.37 14.61 -23.56
C GLU A 76 2.30 13.22 -22.92
N ILE A 77 1.24 12.99 -22.15
CA ILE A 77 0.90 11.67 -21.59
C ILE A 77 -0.52 11.33 -21.99
N LYS A 78 -0.71 10.16 -22.58
CA LYS A 78 -2.00 9.64 -22.99
C LYS A 78 -2.51 8.57 -22.04
N ARG A 79 -3.81 8.32 -22.07
CA ARG A 79 -4.47 7.32 -21.23
C ARG A 79 -3.82 5.93 -21.39
N GLY A 80 -3.48 5.31 -20.26
CA GLY A 80 -2.85 3.99 -20.20
C GLY A 80 -1.33 4.01 -20.33
N GLU A 81 -0.72 5.15 -20.61
CA GLU A 81 0.74 5.25 -20.65
C GLU A 81 1.36 5.20 -19.25
N ARG A 82 2.56 4.65 -19.20
CA ARG A 82 3.42 4.63 -18.03
C ARG A 82 4.71 5.37 -18.36
N VAL A 83 4.91 6.52 -17.73
CA VAL A 83 6.04 7.40 -17.98
C VAL A 83 7.00 7.38 -16.80
N ALA A 84 8.29 7.23 -17.04
CA ALA A 84 9.34 7.31 -16.05
C ALA A 84 10.19 8.55 -16.26
N ILE A 85 10.40 9.35 -15.20
CA ILE A 85 11.34 10.48 -15.20
C ILE A 85 12.67 9.99 -14.65
N ILE A 86 13.68 9.92 -15.50
CA ILE A 86 15.00 9.37 -15.18
C ILE A 86 16.03 10.50 -15.20
N GLY A 87 17.00 10.45 -14.30
CA GLY A 87 18.09 11.41 -14.21
C GLY A 87 18.84 11.33 -12.88
N ASN A 88 19.97 12.00 -12.78
CA ASN A 88 20.78 12.08 -11.57
C ASN A 88 20.03 12.80 -10.43
N ASN A 89 20.52 12.69 -9.19
CA ASN A 89 19.96 13.44 -8.09
C ASN A 89 20.18 14.96 -8.28
N GLY A 90 19.17 15.76 -7.92
CA GLY A 90 19.23 17.20 -8.09
C GLY A 90 18.83 17.74 -9.48
N THR A 91 18.53 16.88 -10.47
CA THR A 91 18.14 17.31 -11.83
C THR A 91 16.69 17.82 -11.95
N GLY A 92 15.92 17.85 -10.87
CA GLY A 92 14.58 18.43 -10.88
C GLY A 92 13.42 17.42 -11.05
N LYS A 93 13.66 16.10 -10.98
CA LYS A 93 12.60 15.08 -11.10
C LYS A 93 11.43 15.33 -10.14
N THR A 94 11.74 15.47 -8.87
CA THR A 94 10.72 15.77 -7.82
C THR A 94 10.09 17.15 -8.03
N THR A 95 10.84 18.12 -8.57
CA THR A 95 10.33 19.45 -8.87
C THR A 95 9.26 19.42 -9.96
N ILE A 96 9.46 18.61 -11.02
CA ILE A 96 8.44 18.41 -12.05
C ILE A 96 7.14 17.87 -11.40
N LEU A 97 7.25 16.83 -10.57
CA LEU A 97 6.08 16.26 -9.88
C LEU A 97 5.40 17.29 -8.96
N LYS A 98 6.16 18.11 -8.23
CA LYS A 98 5.63 19.18 -7.38
C LYS A 98 4.95 20.29 -8.20
N ILE A 99 5.43 20.58 -9.42
CA ILE A 99 4.77 21.53 -10.32
C ILE A 99 3.45 20.95 -10.82
N LEU A 100 3.42 19.71 -11.28
CA LEU A 100 2.21 19.04 -11.75
C LEU A 100 1.14 18.93 -10.65
N ASN A 101 1.54 18.85 -9.38
CA ASN A 101 0.65 18.87 -8.23
C ASN A 101 0.37 20.31 -7.69
N GLU A 102 0.76 21.34 -8.43
CA GLU A 102 0.54 22.75 -8.07
C GLU A 102 1.17 23.19 -6.73
N VAL A 103 2.07 22.41 -6.17
CA VAL A 103 2.82 22.73 -4.93
C VAL A 103 3.86 23.82 -5.20
N ILE A 104 4.47 23.81 -6.38
CA ILE A 104 5.48 24.78 -6.82
C ILE A 104 5.04 25.37 -8.17
N ARG A 105 5.19 26.67 -8.36
CA ARG A 105 4.93 27.29 -9.65
C ARG A 105 6.13 27.18 -10.58
N PRO A 106 5.93 26.91 -11.88
CA PRO A 106 6.99 27.00 -12.88
C PRO A 106 7.42 28.46 -13.07
N ASP A 107 8.62 28.67 -13.61
CA ASP A 107 9.11 30.01 -13.96
C ASP A 107 8.65 30.41 -15.37
N ALA A 108 8.46 29.43 -16.26
CA ALA A 108 7.87 29.62 -17.60
C ALA A 108 7.16 28.35 -18.04
N GLY A 109 6.30 28.51 -19.05
CA GLY A 109 5.49 27.41 -19.58
C GLY A 109 4.28 27.07 -18.72
N SER A 110 3.55 26.03 -19.14
CA SER A 110 2.32 25.60 -18.47
C SER A 110 2.10 24.11 -18.65
N PHE A 111 1.16 23.58 -17.91
CA PHE A 111 0.61 22.24 -18.16
C PHE A 111 -0.90 22.26 -18.15
N THR A 112 -1.50 21.33 -18.85
CA THR A 112 -2.94 21.16 -18.93
C THR A 112 -3.32 19.72 -18.67
N LEU A 113 -4.26 19.50 -17.77
CA LEU A 113 -4.85 18.18 -17.53
C LEU A 113 -6.01 17.95 -18.50
N GLY A 114 -6.08 16.75 -19.03
CA GLY A 114 -7.18 16.32 -19.88
C GLY A 114 -8.52 16.27 -19.15
N SER A 115 -9.59 16.06 -19.91
CA SER A 115 -10.94 15.99 -19.35
C SER A 115 -11.08 14.80 -18.38
N ARG A 116 -11.68 15.04 -17.21
CA ARG A 116 -11.93 14.04 -16.16
C ARG A 116 -10.64 13.38 -15.64
N VAL A 117 -9.52 14.08 -15.71
CA VAL A 117 -8.26 13.68 -15.11
C VAL A 117 -8.16 14.27 -13.71
N GLN A 118 -7.80 13.46 -12.76
CA GLN A 118 -7.47 13.86 -11.38
C GLN A 118 -6.10 13.29 -11.03
N ILE A 119 -5.24 14.13 -10.48
CA ILE A 119 -3.90 13.70 -10.05
C ILE A 119 -4.00 13.09 -8.66
N GLY A 120 -3.46 11.88 -8.50
CA GLY A 120 -3.11 11.31 -7.21
C GLY A 120 -1.60 11.40 -7.03
N TYR A 121 -1.15 12.03 -5.97
CA TYR A 121 0.27 12.17 -5.66
C TYR A 121 0.66 11.26 -4.49
N TYR A 122 1.65 10.42 -4.73
CA TYR A 122 2.27 9.62 -3.68
C TYR A 122 3.64 10.22 -3.36
N ASP A 123 3.76 10.82 -2.18
CA ASP A 123 5.01 11.44 -1.74
C ASP A 123 5.90 10.43 -1.02
N GLN A 124 7.19 10.50 -1.30
CA GLN A 124 8.20 9.66 -0.68
C GLN A 124 8.38 9.97 0.83
N GLU A 125 8.11 11.21 1.24
CA GLU A 125 8.31 11.67 2.62
C GLU A 125 7.09 11.52 3.52
N HIS A 126 5.96 10.99 2.99
CA HIS A 126 4.70 10.75 3.73
C HIS A 126 4.19 11.96 4.55
N GLN A 127 4.55 13.20 4.15
CA GLN A 127 4.23 14.43 4.88
C GLN A 127 2.73 14.75 4.96
N VAL A 128 1.90 13.99 4.26
CA VAL A 128 0.45 14.19 4.20
C VAL A 128 -0.29 13.45 5.32
N LEU A 129 0.39 12.52 6.00
CA LEU A 129 -0.23 11.66 7.01
C LEU A 129 -0.19 12.29 8.40
N HIS A 130 -1.29 12.15 9.13
CA HIS A 130 -1.38 12.56 10.53
C HIS A 130 -0.88 11.42 11.43
N MET A 131 0.36 11.54 11.88
CA MET A 131 1.09 10.48 12.58
C MET A 131 0.43 9.99 13.89
N GLU A 132 -0.35 10.86 14.55
CA GLU A 132 -1.10 10.52 15.78
C GLU A 132 -2.40 9.74 15.51
N LYS A 133 -2.93 9.79 14.29
CA LYS A 133 -4.16 9.07 13.94
C LYS A 133 -3.88 7.58 13.70
N THR A 134 -4.92 6.79 13.84
CA THR A 134 -4.89 5.40 13.36
C THR A 134 -5.08 5.36 11.85
N ILE A 135 -4.63 4.27 11.20
CA ILE A 135 -4.83 4.08 9.76
C ILE A 135 -6.32 4.19 9.41
N PHE A 136 -7.17 3.61 10.24
CA PHE A 136 -8.63 3.66 10.06
C PHE A 136 -9.17 5.09 10.11
N GLN A 137 -8.74 5.89 11.10
CA GLN A 137 -9.16 7.28 11.25
C GLN A 137 -8.71 8.15 10.08
N GLU A 138 -7.47 7.96 9.61
CA GLU A 138 -6.93 8.71 8.49
C GLU A 138 -7.77 8.52 7.22
N ILE A 139 -8.15 7.27 6.91
CA ILE A 139 -9.02 7.00 5.75
C ILE A 139 -10.44 7.51 5.98
N SER A 140 -10.99 7.33 7.18
CA SER A 140 -12.35 7.77 7.51
C SER A 140 -12.51 9.28 7.38
N ASP A 141 -11.50 10.05 7.80
CA ASP A 141 -11.52 11.51 7.72
C ASP A 141 -11.33 12.01 6.28
N ALA A 142 -10.44 11.34 5.51
CA ALA A 142 -10.21 11.68 4.11
C ALA A 142 -11.40 11.32 3.20
N TYR A 143 -12.15 10.28 3.55
CA TYR A 143 -13.26 9.74 2.76
C TYR A 143 -14.52 9.51 3.59
N PRO A 144 -15.22 10.57 4.06
CA PRO A 144 -16.36 10.46 4.97
C PRO A 144 -17.58 9.70 4.40
N TYR A 145 -17.60 9.48 3.09
CA TYR A 145 -18.66 8.75 2.40
C TYR A 145 -18.46 7.24 2.39
N LEU A 146 -17.28 6.75 2.80
CA LEU A 146 -17.02 5.31 2.91
C LEU A 146 -17.62 4.76 4.20
N THR A 147 -18.23 3.60 4.10
CA THR A 147 -18.66 2.85 5.28
C THR A 147 -17.47 2.18 5.98
N ASN A 148 -17.64 1.89 7.28
CA ASN A 148 -16.61 1.18 8.05
C ASN A 148 -16.20 -0.16 7.43
N THR A 149 -17.13 -0.84 6.76
CA THR A 149 -16.87 -2.11 6.07
C THR A 149 -16.00 -1.88 4.82
N GLU A 150 -16.27 -0.84 4.04
CA GLU A 150 -15.47 -0.51 2.86
C GLU A 150 -14.05 -0.11 3.24
N ILE A 151 -13.90 0.72 4.29
CA ILE A 151 -12.57 1.09 4.82
C ILE A 151 -11.78 -0.16 5.23
N ARG A 152 -12.40 -1.07 6.00
CA ARG A 152 -11.74 -2.32 6.42
C ARG A 152 -11.38 -3.22 5.23
N ASN A 153 -12.23 -3.29 4.21
CA ASN A 153 -11.94 -4.07 3.00
C ASN A 153 -10.76 -3.48 2.22
N VAL A 154 -10.68 -2.16 2.11
CA VAL A 154 -9.53 -1.49 1.50
C VAL A 154 -8.26 -1.80 2.29
N LEU A 155 -8.28 -1.63 3.60
CA LEU A 155 -7.13 -1.90 4.47
C LEU A 155 -6.70 -3.37 4.41
N ALA A 156 -7.63 -4.30 4.38
CA ALA A 156 -7.34 -5.73 4.23
C ALA A 156 -6.66 -6.07 2.90
N ALA A 157 -6.97 -5.34 1.81
CA ALA A 157 -6.25 -5.49 0.54
C ALA A 157 -4.78 -5.08 0.64
N PHE A 158 -4.44 -4.21 1.58
CA PHE A 158 -3.07 -3.81 1.94
C PHE A 158 -2.49 -4.64 3.09
N LEU A 159 -3.13 -5.74 3.47
CA LEU A 159 -2.72 -6.66 4.53
C LEU A 159 -2.86 -6.13 5.97
N PHE A 160 -3.50 -4.98 6.16
CA PHE A 160 -3.88 -4.52 7.50
C PHE A 160 -5.15 -5.24 7.94
N THR A 161 -5.03 -6.14 8.90
CA THR A 161 -6.14 -6.99 9.36
C THR A 161 -6.37 -6.83 10.86
N ASN A 162 -7.58 -7.17 11.34
CA ASN A 162 -7.93 -7.16 12.75
C ASN A 162 -7.60 -5.84 13.46
N ASP A 163 -6.71 -5.90 14.45
CA ASP A 163 -6.31 -4.76 15.29
C ASP A 163 -5.27 -3.85 14.62
N ASP A 164 -4.62 -4.31 13.55
CA ASP A 164 -3.61 -3.50 12.82
C ASP A 164 -4.21 -2.20 12.30
N VAL A 165 -5.50 -2.21 11.94
CA VAL A 165 -6.21 -1.03 11.41
C VAL A 165 -6.34 0.11 12.44
N PHE A 166 -6.21 -0.22 13.73
CA PHE A 166 -6.30 0.73 14.84
C PHE A 166 -4.94 1.14 15.40
N GLN A 167 -3.85 0.68 14.80
CA GLN A 167 -2.51 1.10 15.19
C GLN A 167 -2.26 2.56 14.74
N PRO A 168 -1.60 3.37 15.56
CA PRO A 168 -1.18 4.71 15.17
C PRO A 168 -0.18 4.67 14.01
N ILE A 169 -0.30 5.61 13.08
CA ILE A 169 0.52 5.66 11.86
C ILE A 169 2.01 5.75 12.20
N HIS A 170 2.38 6.43 13.28
CA HIS A 170 3.79 6.56 13.70
C HIS A 170 4.43 5.25 14.16
N THR A 171 3.66 4.16 14.32
CA THR A 171 4.18 2.85 14.73
C THR A 171 4.43 1.91 13.55
N LEU A 172 4.11 2.36 12.33
CA LEU A 172 4.30 1.65 11.07
C LEU A 172 5.65 2.03 10.45
#